data_c548c5e73615988eb3045cd17fa5dd94
#
_entry.id   c548c5e73615988eb3045cd17fa5dd94
#
_cell.length_a   1.000
_cell.length_b   1.000
_cell.length_c   1.000
_cell.angle_alpha   90.00
_cell.angle_beta   90.00
_cell.angle_gamma   90.00
#
_symmetry.space_group_name_H-M   'P 1'
#
loop_
_entity.id
_entity.type
_entity.pdbx_description
1 polymer ?
#
loop_
_entity_poly.entity_id
_entity_poly.type
_entity_poly.pdbx_seq_one_letter_code
_entity_poly.pdbx_strand_id
1 'polypeptide(L)'
;MGQVIAISSGKGGTGKTTLCAAVGSCLAAEGKRVLCIDADMGLRNLDISLGMADLAPISFTDVLCQRNSLRDATPHPEIQNLYLLSAPALERPESIHHQQFGAMLEAAREQFDYCMIDSPAGIGAGFRLAVEFADRVILVAVPDPASLRDAAGTADRLDRKSVV
;
A
#
# COMPACT_ATOMS: atom_id res chain seq x y z
N MET A 1 -5.74 -17.51 -4.42
CA MET A 1 -4.61 -16.82 -3.81
C MET A 1 -4.75 -15.35 -4.10
N GLY A 2 -4.71 -14.51 -3.07
CA GLY A 2 -4.93 -13.07 -3.22
C GLY A 2 -3.86 -12.36 -4.06
N GLN A 3 -4.17 -11.18 -4.57
CA GLN A 3 -3.25 -10.35 -5.36
C GLN A 3 -2.71 -9.19 -4.53
N VAL A 4 -1.42 -8.91 -4.68
CA VAL A 4 -0.77 -7.72 -4.12
C VAL A 4 -0.60 -6.68 -5.22
N ILE A 5 -1.17 -5.50 -5.00
CA ILE A 5 -1.17 -4.39 -5.96
C ILE A 5 -0.56 -3.17 -5.27
N ALA A 6 0.56 -2.69 -5.76
CA ALA A 6 1.15 -1.44 -5.30
C ALA A 6 0.63 -0.26 -6.12
N ILE A 7 0.31 0.84 -5.45
CA ILE A 7 -0.08 2.10 -6.09
C ILE A 7 1.07 3.08 -5.89
N SER A 8 1.63 3.56 -6.97
CA SER A 8 2.83 4.39 -6.96
C SER A 8 2.74 5.59 -7.90
N SER A 9 3.66 6.50 -7.78
CA SER A 9 3.83 7.63 -8.70
C SER A 9 5.27 8.13 -8.65
N GLY A 10 5.74 8.71 -9.75
CA GLY A 10 7.03 9.38 -9.80
C GLY A 10 7.08 10.70 -9.02
N LYS A 11 5.93 11.27 -8.66
CA LYS A 11 5.78 12.60 -8.07
C LYS A 11 4.75 12.60 -6.95
N GLY A 12 4.92 13.46 -5.95
CA GLY A 12 3.93 13.70 -4.89
C GLY A 12 2.68 14.45 -5.41
N GLY A 13 1.55 14.29 -4.69
CA GLY A 13 0.31 15.02 -5.01
C GLY A 13 -0.46 14.53 -6.24
N THR A 14 -0.18 13.33 -6.75
CA THR A 14 -0.86 12.75 -7.92
C THR A 14 -2.17 12.03 -7.60
N GLY A 15 -2.51 11.86 -6.32
CA GLY A 15 -3.74 11.17 -5.90
C GLY A 15 -3.58 9.67 -5.62
N LYS A 16 -2.36 9.14 -5.43
CA LYS A 16 -2.10 7.72 -5.10
C LYS A 16 -2.93 7.22 -3.92
N THR A 17 -2.79 7.89 -2.79
CA THR A 17 -3.48 7.54 -1.55
C THR A 17 -4.99 7.55 -1.72
N THR A 18 -5.53 8.58 -2.40
CA THR A 18 -6.96 8.66 -2.73
C THR A 18 -7.40 7.50 -3.62
N LEU A 19 -6.60 7.16 -4.64
CA LEU A 19 -6.88 6.04 -5.52
C LEU A 19 -6.82 4.70 -4.75
N CYS A 20 -5.82 4.52 -3.88
CA CYS A 20 -5.68 3.34 -3.03
C CYS A 20 -6.93 3.14 -2.15
N ALA A 21 -7.34 4.18 -1.46
CA ALA A 21 -8.53 4.17 -0.61
C ALA A 21 -9.80 3.88 -1.43
N ALA A 22 -9.99 4.55 -2.57
CA ALA A 22 -11.17 4.39 -3.41
C ALA A 22 -11.27 2.98 -4.00
N VAL A 23 -10.19 2.46 -4.61
CA VAL A 23 -10.18 1.12 -5.22
C VAL A 23 -10.37 0.06 -4.14
N GLY A 24 -9.67 0.18 -2.99
CA GLY A 24 -9.83 -0.74 -1.87
C GLY A 24 -11.27 -0.79 -1.36
N SER A 25 -11.90 0.37 -1.20
CA SER A 25 -13.30 0.49 -0.77
C SER A 25 -14.28 -0.11 -1.79
N CYS A 26 -14.08 0.14 -3.08
CA CYS A 26 -14.92 -0.44 -4.14
C CYS A 26 -14.82 -1.97 -4.18
N LEU A 27 -13.62 -2.53 -4.11
CA LEU A 27 -13.42 -3.97 -4.08
C LEU A 27 -14.07 -4.61 -2.85
N ALA A 28 -13.96 -3.97 -1.69
CA ALA A 28 -14.60 -4.43 -0.47
C ALA A 28 -16.13 -4.38 -0.57
N ALA A 29 -16.69 -3.33 -1.17
CA ALA A 29 -18.13 -3.21 -1.44
C ALA A 29 -18.64 -4.30 -2.40
N GLU A 30 -17.78 -4.82 -3.30
CA GLU A 30 -18.07 -5.98 -4.14
C GLU A 30 -17.92 -7.34 -3.41
N GLY A 31 -17.71 -7.32 -2.09
CA GLY A 31 -17.59 -8.51 -1.27
C GLY A 31 -16.22 -9.15 -1.22
N LYS A 32 -15.17 -8.48 -1.77
CA LYS A 32 -13.79 -8.96 -1.67
C LYS A 32 -13.19 -8.60 -0.32
N ARG A 33 -12.40 -9.50 0.26
CA ARG A 33 -11.60 -9.17 1.45
C ARG A 33 -10.38 -8.39 1.03
N VAL A 34 -10.29 -7.15 1.46
CA VAL A 34 -9.24 -6.19 1.05
C VAL A 34 -8.44 -5.73 2.26
N LEU A 35 -7.12 -5.85 2.16
CA LEU A 35 -6.17 -5.26 3.08
C LEU A 35 -5.50 -4.05 2.41
N CYS A 36 -5.69 -2.87 2.97
CA CYS A 36 -4.93 -1.68 2.60
C CYS A 36 -3.71 -1.54 3.51
N ILE A 37 -2.54 -1.28 2.94
CA ILE A 37 -1.28 -1.10 3.68
C ILE A 37 -0.71 0.27 3.31
N ASP A 38 -0.54 1.12 4.30
CA ASP A 38 0.15 2.41 4.13
C ASP A 38 1.66 2.17 4.25
N ALA A 39 2.38 2.25 3.14
CA ALA A 39 3.83 2.17 3.09
C ALA A 39 4.50 3.55 3.02
N ASP A 40 3.73 4.66 3.04
CA ASP A 40 4.26 6.02 3.12
C ASP A 40 4.56 6.41 4.57
N MET A 41 5.71 5.97 5.07
CA MET A 41 6.16 6.26 6.44
C MET A 41 6.44 7.75 6.69
N GLY A 42 6.48 8.58 5.63
CA GLY A 42 6.70 10.02 5.76
C GLY A 42 5.40 10.79 6.05
N LEU A 43 4.34 10.51 5.32
CA LEU A 43 3.10 11.27 5.36
C LEU A 43 1.96 10.57 6.11
N ARG A 44 1.83 9.25 5.99
CA ARG A 44 0.82 8.45 6.69
C ARG A 44 -0.59 8.99 6.50
N ASN A 45 -1.07 9.00 5.27
CA ASN A 45 -2.35 9.63 4.92
C ASN A 45 -3.46 8.64 4.54
N LEU A 46 -3.17 7.34 4.50
CA LEU A 46 -4.16 6.35 4.05
C LEU A 46 -5.30 6.17 5.05
N ASP A 47 -5.00 6.22 6.35
CA ASP A 47 -6.00 6.21 7.43
C ASP A 47 -6.95 7.42 7.33
N ILE A 48 -6.43 8.60 7.03
CA ILE A 48 -7.24 9.81 6.81
C ILE A 48 -8.13 9.61 5.58
N SER A 49 -7.57 9.12 4.47
CA SER A 49 -8.32 8.92 3.22
C SER A 49 -9.40 7.85 3.33
N LEU A 50 -9.24 6.89 4.25
CA LEU A 50 -10.23 5.88 4.58
C LEU A 50 -11.20 6.29 5.70
N GLY A 51 -11.04 7.48 6.30
CA GLY A 51 -11.85 7.91 7.46
C GLY A 51 -11.59 7.11 8.73
N MET A 52 -10.39 6.56 8.89
CA MET A 52 -10.00 5.68 10.01
C MET A 52 -8.97 6.31 10.95
N ALA A 53 -8.64 7.59 10.80
CA ALA A 53 -7.58 8.27 11.57
C ALA A 53 -7.80 8.20 13.09
N ASP A 54 -9.05 8.30 13.53
CA ASP A 54 -9.41 8.28 14.95
C ASP A 54 -9.39 6.86 15.58
N LEU A 55 -9.22 5.83 14.77
CA LEU A 55 -9.22 4.43 15.25
C LEU A 55 -7.85 3.95 15.69
N ALA A 56 -6.80 4.76 15.53
CA ALA A 56 -5.41 4.39 15.80
C ALA A 56 -5.05 3.01 15.22
N PRO A 57 -5.10 2.83 13.88
CA PRO A 57 -4.88 1.54 13.27
C PRO A 57 -3.51 0.97 13.63
N ILE A 58 -3.40 -0.36 13.80
CA ILE A 58 -2.11 -1.00 14.02
C ILE A 58 -1.22 -0.80 12.79
N SER A 59 0.08 -0.72 13.00
CA SER A 59 1.04 -0.57 11.91
C SER A 59 1.43 -1.93 11.32
N PHE A 60 1.88 -1.93 10.07
CA PHE A 60 2.42 -3.16 9.48
C PHE A 60 3.70 -3.62 10.21
N THR A 61 4.46 -2.71 10.84
CA THR A 61 5.63 -3.10 11.65
C THR A 61 5.24 -3.81 12.94
N ASP A 62 4.05 -3.58 13.49
CA ASP A 62 3.55 -4.35 14.63
C ASP A 62 3.36 -5.82 14.24
N VAL A 63 2.96 -6.08 13.01
CA VAL A 63 2.86 -7.42 12.45
C VAL A 63 4.25 -8.01 12.19
N LEU A 64 5.17 -7.25 11.59
CA LEU A 64 6.54 -7.70 11.33
C LEU A 64 7.29 -8.05 12.62
N CYS A 65 7.08 -7.27 13.68
CA CYS A 65 7.68 -7.51 15.00
C CYS A 65 6.91 -8.55 15.85
N GLN A 66 5.90 -9.21 15.28
CA GLN A 66 5.07 -10.20 15.97
C GLN A 66 4.37 -9.69 17.24
N ARG A 67 4.14 -8.38 17.33
CA ARG A 67 3.32 -7.77 18.40
C ARG A 67 1.84 -8.00 18.14
N ASN A 68 1.46 -8.05 16.85
CA ASN A 68 0.14 -8.35 16.36
C ASN A 68 0.22 -9.38 15.23
N SER A 69 -0.90 -10.03 14.93
CA SER A 69 -1.04 -10.87 13.74
C SER A 69 -1.74 -10.13 12.61
N LEU A 70 -1.69 -10.65 11.39
CA LEU A 70 -2.47 -10.11 10.27
C LEU A 70 -3.98 -10.11 10.52
N ARG A 71 -4.47 -10.99 11.41
CA ARG A 71 -5.89 -11.04 11.77
C ARG A 71 -6.31 -9.85 12.61
N ASP A 72 -5.34 -9.15 13.23
CA ASP A 72 -5.56 -7.96 14.03
C ASP A 72 -5.54 -6.68 13.17
N ALA A 73 -5.39 -6.82 11.83
CA ALA A 73 -5.53 -5.69 10.91
C ALA A 73 -6.83 -4.94 11.20
N THR A 74 -6.75 -3.61 11.30
CA THR A 74 -7.85 -2.79 11.79
C THR A 74 -9.01 -2.79 10.79
N PRO A 75 -10.19 -3.30 11.16
CA PRO A 75 -11.35 -3.33 10.26
C PRO A 75 -11.91 -1.92 10.07
N HIS A 76 -12.37 -1.62 8.86
CA HIS A 76 -13.08 -0.38 8.60
C HIS A 76 -14.45 -0.39 9.31
N PRO A 77 -14.85 0.71 10.00
CA PRO A 77 -16.06 0.71 10.82
C PRO A 77 -17.36 0.60 10.02
N GLU A 78 -17.39 1.07 8.78
CA GLU A 78 -18.59 1.15 7.93
C GLU A 78 -18.51 0.24 6.69
N ILE A 79 -17.30 -0.05 6.18
CA ILE A 79 -17.12 -0.86 4.96
C ILE A 79 -16.71 -2.27 5.36
N GLN A 80 -17.62 -3.22 5.18
CA GLN A 80 -17.32 -4.63 5.44
C GLN A 80 -16.18 -5.13 4.54
N ASN A 81 -15.40 -6.06 5.05
CA ASN A 81 -14.28 -6.70 4.34
C ASN A 81 -13.10 -5.78 4.00
N LEU A 82 -13.09 -4.53 4.48
CA LEU A 82 -11.98 -3.60 4.32
C LEU A 82 -11.18 -3.52 5.62
N TYR A 83 -9.86 -3.66 5.52
CA TYR A 83 -8.93 -3.66 6.65
C TYR A 83 -7.74 -2.76 6.35
N LEU A 84 -7.15 -2.19 7.38
CA LEU A 84 -6.01 -1.29 7.28
C LEU A 84 -4.84 -1.74 8.17
N LEU A 85 -3.63 -1.71 7.61
CA LEU A 85 -2.37 -1.62 8.35
C LEU A 85 -1.75 -0.26 8.05
N SER A 86 -1.57 0.54 9.08
CA SER A 86 -0.98 1.89 8.94
C SER A 86 0.54 1.83 8.78
N ALA A 87 1.12 2.92 8.30
CA ALA A 87 2.56 3.11 8.37
C ALA A 87 3.01 3.31 9.83
N PRO A 88 4.20 2.85 10.19
CA PRO A 88 4.75 3.08 11.53
C PRO A 88 5.05 4.57 11.77
N ALA A 89 5.02 4.98 13.05
CA ALA A 89 5.21 6.38 13.41
C ALA A 89 6.69 6.81 13.45
N LEU A 90 7.59 5.90 13.78
CA LEU A 90 8.98 6.22 14.13
C LEU A 90 10.02 5.53 13.22
N GLU A 91 9.67 4.41 12.61
CA GLU A 91 10.57 3.64 11.75
C GLU A 91 10.76 4.31 10.39
N ARG A 92 11.88 4.04 9.76
CA ARG A 92 12.21 4.52 8.41
C ARG A 92 12.19 3.35 7.42
N PRO A 93 11.91 3.60 6.12
CA PRO A 93 11.88 2.55 5.12
C PRO A 93 13.15 1.70 5.07
N GLU A 94 14.31 2.30 5.33
CA GLU A 94 15.61 1.63 5.33
C GLU A 94 15.77 0.63 6.50
N SER A 95 15.00 0.78 7.57
CA SER A 95 15.05 -0.12 8.73
C SER A 95 14.15 -1.35 8.57
N ILE A 96 13.30 -1.39 7.54
CA ILE A 96 12.39 -2.50 7.30
C ILE A 96 13.11 -3.65 6.60
N HIS A 97 13.05 -4.84 7.19
CA HIS A 97 13.57 -6.04 6.57
C HIS A 97 12.66 -6.50 5.41
N HIS A 98 13.14 -6.36 4.17
CA HIS A 98 12.39 -6.68 2.95
C HIS A 98 11.84 -8.11 2.95
N GLN A 99 12.65 -9.09 3.38
CA GLN A 99 12.20 -10.49 3.44
C GLN A 99 11.03 -10.71 4.42
N GLN A 100 11.04 -10.02 5.57
CA GLN A 100 9.93 -10.09 6.53
C GLN A 100 8.67 -9.44 5.97
N PHE A 101 8.81 -8.29 5.29
CA PHE A 101 7.70 -7.64 4.61
C PHE A 101 7.12 -8.54 3.50
N GLY A 102 7.98 -9.17 2.70
CA GLY A 102 7.56 -10.16 1.70
C GLY A 102 6.81 -11.35 2.32
N ALA A 103 7.33 -11.92 3.41
CA ALA A 103 6.67 -13.03 4.13
C ALA A 103 5.30 -12.62 4.69
N MET A 104 5.16 -11.38 5.19
CA MET A 104 3.87 -10.83 5.63
C MET A 104 2.88 -10.74 4.45
N LEU A 105 3.33 -10.28 3.27
CA LEU A 105 2.49 -10.21 2.08
C LEU A 105 2.08 -11.60 1.58
N GLU A 106 2.96 -12.60 1.61
CA GLU A 106 2.58 -13.98 1.28
C GLU A 106 1.51 -14.53 2.24
N ALA A 107 1.66 -14.30 3.55
CA ALA A 107 0.62 -14.67 4.51
C ALA A 107 -0.69 -13.87 4.30
N ALA A 108 -0.60 -12.62 3.83
CA ALA A 108 -1.77 -11.82 3.50
C ALA A 108 -2.53 -12.37 2.29
N ARG A 109 -1.85 -12.91 1.28
CA ARG A 109 -2.47 -13.56 0.10
C ARG A 109 -3.38 -14.74 0.45
N GLU A 110 -3.12 -15.40 1.58
CA GLU A 110 -3.96 -16.51 2.05
C GLU A 110 -5.24 -16.02 2.73
N GLN A 111 -5.26 -14.79 3.24
CA GLN A 111 -6.34 -14.25 4.05
C GLN A 111 -7.19 -13.20 3.34
N PHE A 112 -6.65 -12.55 2.32
CA PHE A 112 -7.28 -11.45 1.59
C PHE A 112 -7.30 -11.74 0.09
N ASP A 113 -8.35 -11.29 -0.60
CA ASP A 113 -8.43 -11.36 -2.07
C ASP A 113 -7.50 -10.33 -2.72
N TYR A 114 -7.37 -9.15 -2.08
CA TYR A 114 -6.51 -8.08 -2.53
C TYR A 114 -5.75 -7.44 -1.37
N CYS A 115 -4.45 -7.20 -1.58
CA CYS A 115 -3.62 -6.36 -0.74
C CYS A 115 -3.20 -5.13 -1.54
N MET A 116 -3.71 -3.96 -1.14
CA MET A 116 -3.44 -2.68 -1.78
C MET A 116 -2.34 -1.96 -1.01
N ILE A 117 -1.21 -1.66 -1.63
CA ILE A 117 -0.10 -0.97 -0.96
C ILE A 117 -0.02 0.47 -1.49
N ASP A 118 -0.25 1.45 -0.61
CA ASP A 118 0.00 2.86 -0.91
C ASP A 118 1.47 3.17 -0.71
N SER A 119 2.20 3.41 -1.80
CA SER A 119 3.64 3.66 -1.74
C SER A 119 3.95 5.15 -1.56
N PRO A 120 5.09 5.52 -0.95
CA PRO A 120 5.55 6.90 -1.00
C PRO A 120 5.84 7.33 -2.44
N ALA A 121 5.85 8.65 -2.67
CA ALA A 121 6.25 9.22 -3.95
C ALA A 121 7.74 9.00 -4.25
N GLY A 122 8.08 8.95 -5.54
CA GLY A 122 9.46 8.78 -6.00
C GLY A 122 9.90 7.33 -6.06
N ILE A 123 11.22 7.11 -6.07
CA ILE A 123 11.88 5.82 -6.35
C ILE A 123 12.81 5.36 -5.21
N GLY A 124 12.63 5.91 -4.02
CA GLY A 124 13.46 5.63 -2.84
C GLY A 124 13.21 4.25 -2.21
N ALA A 125 13.70 4.07 -0.97
CA ALA A 125 13.60 2.80 -0.25
C ALA A 125 12.14 2.37 -0.01
N GLY A 126 11.27 3.31 0.34
CA GLY A 126 9.83 3.02 0.55
C GLY A 126 9.12 2.58 -0.72
N PHE A 127 9.45 3.19 -1.87
CA PHE A 127 8.96 2.72 -3.18
C PHE A 127 9.40 1.27 -3.43
N ARG A 128 10.70 0.98 -3.27
CA ARG A 128 11.23 -0.38 -3.49
C ARG A 128 10.54 -1.40 -2.60
N LEU A 129 10.38 -1.08 -1.30
CA LEU A 129 9.66 -1.94 -0.36
C LEU A 129 8.23 -2.25 -0.85
N ALA A 130 7.49 -1.22 -1.29
CA ALA A 130 6.11 -1.38 -1.74
C ALA A 130 5.97 -2.21 -3.02
N VAL A 131 6.91 -2.09 -3.97
CA VAL A 131 6.77 -2.72 -5.29
C VAL A 131 7.48 -4.07 -5.42
N GLU A 132 8.43 -4.38 -4.55
CA GLU A 132 9.28 -5.57 -4.68
C GLU A 132 8.48 -6.87 -4.73
N PHE A 133 7.46 -7.00 -3.89
CA PHE A 133 6.63 -8.20 -3.74
C PHE A 133 5.23 -8.06 -4.37
N ALA A 134 4.96 -6.94 -5.04
CA ALA A 134 3.68 -6.71 -5.70
C ALA A 134 3.58 -7.53 -7.01
N ASP A 135 2.38 -8.06 -7.29
CA ASP A 135 2.09 -8.72 -8.57
C ASP A 135 1.89 -7.70 -9.68
N ARG A 136 1.28 -6.56 -9.32
CA ARG A 136 0.99 -5.46 -10.24
C ARG A 136 1.34 -4.13 -9.58
N VAL A 137 1.67 -3.15 -10.42
CA VAL A 137 1.89 -1.78 -9.99
C VAL A 137 1.01 -0.86 -10.82
N ILE A 138 0.20 -0.05 -10.14
CA ILE A 138 -0.57 1.03 -10.76
C ILE A 138 0.24 2.30 -10.61
N LEU A 139 0.64 2.90 -11.74
CA LEU A 139 1.34 4.18 -11.77
C LEU A 139 0.36 5.31 -11.98
N VAL A 140 0.26 6.19 -10.99
CA VAL A 140 -0.61 7.37 -11.03
C VAL A 140 0.18 8.57 -11.55
N ALA A 141 -0.29 9.18 -12.61
CA ALA A 141 0.28 10.38 -13.20
C ALA A 141 -0.82 11.41 -13.47
N VAL A 142 -0.48 12.68 -13.37
CA VAL A 142 -1.33 13.77 -13.85
C VAL A 142 -0.93 14.13 -15.29
N PRO A 143 -1.84 14.71 -16.11
CA PRO A 143 -1.59 14.95 -17.54
C PRO A 143 -0.71 16.19 -17.77
N ASP A 144 0.45 16.23 -17.13
CA ASP A 144 1.49 17.24 -17.40
C ASP A 144 2.80 16.54 -17.83
N PRO A 145 3.62 17.21 -18.67
CA PRO A 145 4.84 16.60 -19.23
C PRO A 145 5.84 16.11 -18.18
N ALA A 146 5.95 16.80 -17.04
CA ALA A 146 6.87 16.41 -15.99
C ALA A 146 6.40 15.14 -15.28
N SER A 147 5.12 15.07 -14.93
CA SER A 147 4.53 13.89 -14.28
C SER A 147 4.58 12.66 -15.19
N LEU A 148 4.31 12.81 -16.49
CA LEU A 148 4.40 11.72 -17.45
C LEU A 148 5.83 11.22 -17.62
N ARG A 149 6.83 12.14 -17.62
CA ARG A 149 8.26 11.77 -17.66
C ARG A 149 8.67 10.98 -16.41
N ASP A 150 8.24 11.44 -15.23
CA ASP A 150 8.53 10.80 -13.96
C ASP A 150 7.86 9.40 -13.88
N ALA A 151 6.64 9.28 -14.38
CA ALA A 151 5.94 8.00 -14.47
C ALA A 151 6.66 7.03 -15.43
N ALA A 152 7.09 7.48 -16.60
CA ALA A 152 7.86 6.67 -17.54
C ALA A 152 9.19 6.19 -16.92
N GLY A 153 9.95 7.09 -16.27
CA GLY A 153 11.18 6.72 -15.57
C GLY A 153 10.94 5.76 -14.39
N THR A 154 9.77 5.82 -13.76
CA THR A 154 9.37 4.86 -12.72
C THR A 154 9.03 3.51 -13.34
N ALA A 155 8.28 3.49 -14.45
CA ALA A 155 7.93 2.27 -15.17
C ALA A 155 9.17 1.48 -15.62
N ASP A 156 10.18 2.17 -16.15
CA ASP A 156 11.46 1.58 -16.58
C ASP A 156 12.21 0.85 -15.45
N ARG A 157 11.94 1.24 -14.18
CA ARG A 157 12.56 0.64 -12.99
C ARG A 157 11.78 -0.54 -12.42
N LEU A 158 10.57 -0.77 -12.89
CA LEU A 158 9.70 -1.83 -12.39
C LEU A 158 9.93 -3.20 -13.05
N ASP A 159 10.93 -3.30 -13.89
CA ASP A 159 11.39 -4.44 -14.68
C ASP A 159 10.54 -5.73 -14.51
N ARG A 160 9.78 -6.11 -15.54
CA ARG A 160 8.96 -7.35 -15.65
C ARG A 160 7.66 -7.43 -14.82
N LYS A 161 7.25 -6.41 -14.08
CA LYS A 161 5.94 -6.39 -13.43
C LYS A 161 4.88 -5.80 -14.35
N SER A 162 3.64 -6.28 -14.22
CA SER A 162 2.52 -5.68 -14.96
C SER A 162 2.28 -4.27 -14.41
N VAL A 163 2.57 -3.25 -15.22
CA VAL A 163 2.31 -1.84 -14.91
C VAL A 163 1.00 -1.43 -15.59
N VAL A 164 0.13 -0.75 -14.87
CA VAL A 164 -1.15 -0.23 -15.36
C VAL A 164 -1.22 1.27 -15.13
#